data_6f5cd92d344b4db93506b7802a258a53
#
_entry.id   6f5cd92d344b4db93506b7802a258a53
#
_cell.length_a   1.000
_cell.length_b   1.000
_cell.length_c   1.000
_cell.angle_alpha   90.00
_cell.angle_beta   90.00
_cell.angle_gamma   90.00
#
_symmetry.space_group_name_H-M   'P 1'
#
loop_
_entity.id
_entity.type
_entity.pdbx_description
1 polymer ?
#
loop_
_entity_poly.entity_id
_entity_poly.type
_entity_poly.pdbx_seq_one_letter_code
_entity_poly.pdbx_strand_id
1 'polypeptide(L)'
;MHIAIAGNIGAGKTTLTNSLAKHYGFDVQLEDVVDNPYLDDFYNEMDRWSFNLQVYFLNSRFRQLIDITESKKNVIQDRTIYEDANIFAPNLHAMGLMANRDFENYKSLFELMESKVEAPDLLIYLRSSDRKSVV
;
A
#
# COMPACT_ATOMS: atom_id res chain seq x y z
N MET A 1 2.64 -11.84 15.10
CA MET A 1 2.94 -10.40 15.06
C MET A 1 2.95 -9.92 13.62
N HIS A 2 2.33 -8.80 13.38
CA HIS A 2 2.31 -8.16 12.06
C HIS A 2 3.06 -6.84 12.14
N ILE A 3 4.16 -6.76 11.41
CA ILE A 3 4.97 -5.54 11.27
C ILE A 3 4.76 -5.00 9.87
N ALA A 4 4.39 -3.73 9.78
CA ALA A 4 4.22 -3.05 8.50
C ALA A 4 5.35 -2.05 8.30
N ILE A 5 5.92 -2.01 7.09
CA ILE A 5 6.98 -1.07 6.74
C ILE A 5 6.46 -0.15 5.65
N ALA A 6 6.45 1.14 5.94
CA ALA A 6 6.03 2.19 5.04
C ALA A 6 7.20 3.14 4.77
N GLY A 7 7.08 3.92 3.73
CA GLY A 7 8.10 4.92 3.41
C GLY A 7 8.13 5.26 1.93
N ASN A 8 8.95 6.24 1.59
CA ASN A 8 9.08 6.72 0.22
C ASN A 8 9.83 5.72 -0.66
N ILE A 9 9.57 5.79 -1.96
CA ILE A 9 10.32 5.04 -2.96
C ILE A 9 11.80 5.40 -2.83
N GLY A 10 12.65 4.38 -2.79
CA GLY A 10 14.09 4.57 -2.63
C GLY A 10 14.57 4.73 -1.19
N ALA A 11 13.68 4.62 -0.20
CA ALA A 11 14.05 4.70 1.21
C ALA A 11 14.62 3.39 1.78
N GLY A 12 14.70 2.33 0.96
CA GLY A 12 15.26 1.05 1.39
C GLY A 12 14.27 0.12 2.07
N LYS A 13 12.98 0.29 1.81
CA LYS A 13 11.93 -0.54 2.44
C LYS A 13 12.13 -2.03 2.19
N THR A 14 12.36 -2.42 0.95
CA THR A 14 12.53 -3.82 0.59
C THR A 14 13.75 -4.44 1.27
N THR A 15 14.85 -3.70 1.30
CA THR A 15 16.09 -4.14 1.97
C THR A 15 15.84 -4.34 3.46
N LEU A 16 15.21 -3.38 4.12
CA LEU A 16 14.90 -3.49 5.55
C LEU A 16 13.92 -4.64 5.82
N THR A 17 12.89 -4.76 4.99
CA THR A 17 11.90 -5.82 5.12
C THR A 17 12.56 -7.20 5.08
N ASN A 18 13.41 -7.43 4.09
CA ASN A 18 14.10 -8.70 3.94
C ASN A 18 15.09 -8.95 5.08
N SER A 19 15.81 -7.92 5.52
CA SER A 19 16.77 -8.04 6.62
C SER A 19 16.09 -8.39 7.94
N LEU A 20 14.99 -7.73 8.26
CA LEU A 20 14.24 -8.01 9.48
C LEU A 20 13.59 -9.39 9.45
N ALA A 21 13.01 -9.74 8.30
CA ALA A 21 12.40 -11.05 8.14
C ALA A 21 13.41 -12.18 8.36
N LYS A 22 14.60 -12.03 7.77
CA LYS A 22 15.68 -13.01 7.93
C LYS A 22 16.18 -13.07 9.37
N HIS A 23 16.35 -11.91 10.00
CA HIS A 23 16.87 -11.84 11.37
C HIS A 23 15.92 -12.47 12.38
N TYR A 24 14.62 -12.20 12.26
CA TYR A 24 13.61 -12.66 13.22
C TYR A 24 12.85 -13.91 12.76
N GLY A 25 13.08 -14.41 11.57
CA GLY A 25 12.37 -15.58 11.05
C GLY A 25 10.92 -15.30 10.69
N PHE A 26 10.60 -14.09 10.27
CA PHE A 26 9.24 -13.71 9.86
C PHE A 26 9.02 -14.00 8.39
N ASP A 27 7.77 -14.28 8.02
CA ASP A 27 7.35 -14.34 6.62
C ASP A 27 7.28 -12.94 6.04
N VAL A 28 7.49 -12.82 4.73
CA VAL A 28 7.50 -11.54 4.04
C VAL A 28 6.32 -11.44 3.09
N GLN A 29 5.59 -10.30 3.17
CA GLN A 29 4.60 -9.91 2.18
C GLN A 29 5.12 -8.68 1.45
N LEU A 30 5.61 -8.89 0.23
CA LEU A 30 6.13 -7.81 -0.60
C LEU A 30 5.02 -7.16 -1.41
N GLU A 31 5.29 -5.91 -1.83
CA GLU A 31 4.43 -5.23 -2.79
C GLU A 31 4.42 -6.01 -4.09
N ASP A 32 3.23 -6.43 -4.52
CA ASP A 32 3.06 -7.17 -5.77
C ASP A 32 2.71 -6.20 -6.89
N VAL A 33 3.67 -5.98 -7.79
CA VAL A 33 3.47 -5.15 -8.98
C VAL A 33 3.43 -5.99 -10.25
N VAL A 34 3.65 -7.29 -10.13
CA VAL A 34 3.62 -8.22 -11.25
C VAL A 34 2.16 -8.52 -11.59
N ASP A 35 1.85 -8.56 -12.88
CA ASP A 35 0.51 -8.88 -13.40
C ASP A 35 -0.58 -7.88 -13.03
N ASN A 36 -0.22 -6.65 -12.70
CA ASN A 36 -1.20 -5.60 -12.46
C ASN A 36 -1.85 -5.19 -13.79
N PRO A 37 -3.17 -5.43 -13.96
CA PRO A 37 -3.84 -5.22 -15.26
C PRO A 37 -4.02 -3.75 -15.61
N TYR A 38 -3.85 -2.81 -14.67
CA TYR A 38 -4.10 -1.39 -14.89
C TYR A 38 -2.84 -0.55 -14.99
N LEU A 39 -1.68 -1.10 -14.67
CA LEU A 39 -0.47 -0.29 -14.49
C LEU A 39 -0.03 0.39 -15.79
N ASP A 40 0.00 -0.35 -16.89
CA ASP A 40 0.39 0.21 -18.19
C ASP A 40 -0.62 1.25 -18.67
N ASP A 41 -1.91 0.97 -18.53
CA ASP A 41 -2.97 1.91 -18.89
C ASP A 41 -2.88 3.18 -18.07
N PHE A 42 -2.58 3.05 -16.78
CA PHE A 42 -2.43 4.19 -15.88
C PHE A 42 -1.29 5.10 -16.34
N TYR A 43 -0.13 4.55 -16.67
CA TYR A 43 1.00 5.38 -17.13
C TYR A 43 0.73 6.07 -18.46
N ASN A 44 -0.10 5.49 -19.31
CA ASN A 44 -0.49 6.09 -20.59
C ASN A 44 -1.58 7.16 -20.41
N GLU A 45 -2.50 6.99 -19.47
CA GLU A 45 -3.63 7.89 -19.27
C GLU A 45 -4.04 7.90 -17.79
N MET A 46 -3.31 8.66 -16.98
CA MET A 46 -3.43 8.65 -15.52
C MET A 46 -4.81 9.06 -15.02
N ASP A 47 -5.41 10.09 -15.60
CA ASP A 47 -6.73 10.59 -15.20
C ASP A 47 -7.84 9.59 -15.44
N ARG A 48 -7.70 8.76 -16.48
CA ARG A 48 -8.70 7.74 -16.81
C ARG A 48 -8.61 6.54 -15.86
N TRP A 49 -7.41 6.16 -15.47
CA TRP A 49 -7.18 4.88 -14.80
C TRP A 49 -6.77 4.99 -13.33
N SER A 50 -6.64 6.20 -12.77
CA SER A 50 -6.19 6.36 -11.40
C SER A 50 -7.12 5.69 -10.38
N PHE A 51 -8.42 5.87 -10.52
CA PHE A 51 -9.39 5.25 -9.63
C PHE A 51 -9.33 3.72 -9.73
N ASN A 52 -9.32 3.19 -10.95
CA ASN A 52 -9.27 1.75 -11.19
C ASN A 52 -8.01 1.13 -10.58
N LEU A 53 -6.86 1.79 -10.77
CA LEU A 53 -5.59 1.32 -10.21
C LEU A 53 -5.61 1.32 -8.68
N GLN A 54 -6.12 2.39 -8.07
CA GLN A 54 -6.18 2.47 -6.61
C GLN A 54 -7.12 1.44 -6.02
N VAL A 55 -8.25 1.18 -6.66
CA VAL A 55 -9.17 0.12 -6.22
C VAL A 55 -8.52 -1.25 -6.35
N TYR A 56 -7.75 -1.47 -7.41
CA TYR A 56 -7.01 -2.72 -7.58
C TYR A 56 -6.01 -2.92 -6.43
N PHE A 57 -5.23 -1.90 -6.10
CA PHE A 57 -4.30 -1.98 -4.98
C PHE A 57 -5.02 -2.22 -3.66
N LEU A 58 -6.13 -1.52 -3.43
CA LEU A 58 -6.92 -1.69 -2.22
C LEU A 58 -7.41 -3.13 -2.08
N ASN A 59 -7.94 -3.71 -3.15
CA ASN A 59 -8.39 -5.09 -3.18
C ASN A 59 -7.25 -6.06 -2.86
N SER A 60 -6.10 -5.88 -3.50
CA SER A 60 -4.93 -6.74 -3.30
C SER A 60 -4.39 -6.66 -1.88
N ARG A 61 -4.23 -5.43 -1.35
CA ARG A 61 -3.72 -5.21 0.01
C ARG A 61 -4.68 -5.71 1.07
N PHE A 62 -5.97 -5.51 0.85
CA PHE A 62 -6.98 -5.97 1.81
C PHE A 62 -6.99 -7.50 1.89
N ARG A 63 -6.86 -8.17 0.76
CA ARG A 63 -6.77 -9.63 0.72
C ARG A 63 -5.54 -10.12 1.50
N GLN A 64 -4.40 -9.46 1.34
CA GLN A 64 -3.20 -9.76 2.11
C GLN A 64 -3.43 -9.59 3.60
N LEU A 65 -4.12 -8.52 4.00
CA LEU A 65 -4.43 -8.27 5.41
C LEU A 65 -5.34 -9.34 6.01
N ILE A 66 -6.32 -9.79 5.27
CA ILE A 66 -7.19 -10.88 5.71
C ILE A 66 -6.36 -12.14 5.94
N ASP A 67 -5.49 -12.48 4.99
CA ASP A 67 -4.62 -13.66 5.11
C ASP A 67 -3.69 -13.55 6.32
N ILE A 68 -3.11 -12.39 6.57
CA ILE A 68 -2.25 -12.15 7.73
C ILE A 68 -3.03 -12.33 9.02
N THR A 69 -4.22 -11.74 9.10
CA THR A 69 -5.07 -11.80 10.29
C THR A 69 -5.52 -13.23 10.59
N GLU A 70 -5.92 -13.97 9.57
CA GLU A 70 -6.40 -15.34 9.73
C GLU A 70 -5.29 -16.33 10.03
N SER A 71 -4.13 -16.18 9.44
CA SER A 71 -3.01 -17.12 9.60
C SER A 71 -2.35 -17.04 10.98
N LYS A 72 -2.45 -15.89 11.65
CA LYS A 72 -1.80 -15.59 12.93
C LYS A 72 -0.30 -15.82 12.92
N LYS A 73 0.32 -15.75 11.75
CA LYS A 73 1.76 -15.90 11.58
C LYS A 73 2.47 -14.59 11.86
N ASN A 74 3.77 -14.68 12.08
CA ASN A 74 4.63 -13.50 12.17
C ASN A 74 4.99 -13.04 10.76
N VAL A 75 4.54 -11.86 10.37
CA VAL A 75 4.66 -11.36 9.00
C VAL A 75 5.20 -9.94 9.01
N ILE A 76 6.12 -9.65 8.10
CA ILE A 76 6.55 -8.28 7.78
C ILE A 76 5.97 -7.93 6.42
N GLN A 77 5.21 -6.85 6.36
CA GLN A 77 4.54 -6.39 5.15
C GLN A 77 5.22 -5.13 4.62
N ASP A 78 5.67 -5.18 3.36
CA ASP A 78 6.17 -4.00 2.66
C ASP A 78 5.02 -3.35 1.94
N ARG A 79 4.70 -2.13 2.34
CA ARG A 79 3.57 -1.32 1.88
C ARG A 79 2.21 -1.85 2.34
N THR A 80 1.36 -0.95 2.75
CA THR A 80 0.06 -1.26 3.33
C THR A 80 -1.07 -0.51 2.61
N ILE A 81 -2.32 -0.88 2.91
CA ILE A 81 -3.49 -0.13 2.43
C ILE A 81 -3.49 1.30 2.95
N TYR A 82 -2.85 1.55 4.08
CA TYR A 82 -2.82 2.89 4.68
C TYR A 82 -2.03 3.86 3.83
N GLU A 83 -0.93 3.42 3.20
CA GLU A 83 -0.18 4.26 2.28
C GLU A 83 -1.01 4.61 1.04
N ASP A 84 -1.70 3.63 0.47
CA ASP A 84 -2.54 3.85 -0.70
C ASP A 84 -3.66 4.85 -0.40
N ALA A 85 -4.33 4.69 0.75
CA ALA A 85 -5.47 5.53 1.11
C ALA A 85 -5.08 6.91 1.64
N ASN A 86 -3.96 7.02 2.34
CA ASN A 86 -3.57 8.26 3.02
C ASN A 86 -2.54 9.08 2.26
N ILE A 87 -1.85 8.48 1.29
CA ILE A 87 -0.79 9.17 0.53
C ILE A 87 -1.10 9.17 -0.96
N PHE A 88 -1.21 8.00 -1.58
CA PHE A 88 -1.27 7.90 -3.03
C PHE A 88 -2.60 8.39 -3.61
N ALA A 89 -3.72 7.93 -3.08
CA ALA A 89 -5.03 8.36 -3.57
C ALA A 89 -5.28 9.86 -3.33
N PRO A 90 -4.97 10.41 -2.12
CA PRO A 90 -5.09 11.86 -1.92
C PRO A 90 -4.19 12.67 -2.86
N ASN A 91 -2.97 12.20 -3.16
CA ASN A 91 -2.09 12.89 -4.10
C ASN A 91 -2.67 12.90 -5.51
N LEU A 92 -3.19 11.78 -5.99
CA LEU A 92 -3.83 11.72 -7.30
C LEU A 92 -5.02 12.65 -7.38
N HIS A 93 -5.83 12.71 -6.32
CA HIS A 93 -6.95 13.65 -6.24
C HIS A 93 -6.48 15.11 -6.27
N ALA A 94 -5.46 15.44 -5.48
CA ALA A 94 -4.92 16.80 -5.43
C ALA A 94 -4.30 17.23 -6.76
N MET A 95 -3.76 16.30 -7.52
CA MET A 95 -3.18 16.56 -8.86
C MET A 95 -4.23 16.64 -9.97
N GLY A 96 -5.51 16.47 -9.64
CA GLY A 96 -6.60 16.50 -10.62
C GLY A 96 -6.71 15.21 -11.45
N LEU A 97 -6.04 14.14 -11.03
CA LEU A 97 -6.04 12.87 -11.74
C LEU A 97 -7.14 11.92 -11.26
N MET A 98 -7.86 12.30 -10.22
CA MET A 98 -8.99 11.52 -9.69
C MET A 98 -10.13 12.49 -9.35
N ALA A 99 -11.31 12.24 -9.89
CA ALA A 99 -12.47 13.08 -9.66
C ALA A 99 -12.92 13.05 -8.20
N ASN A 100 -13.57 14.12 -7.73
CA ASN A 100 -14.04 14.20 -6.35
C ASN A 100 -14.94 13.04 -5.95
N ARG A 101 -15.91 12.69 -6.79
CA ARG A 101 -16.83 11.59 -6.48
C ARG A 101 -16.13 10.25 -6.41
N ASP A 102 -15.12 10.03 -7.27
CA ASP A 102 -14.34 8.81 -7.28
C ASP A 102 -13.47 8.70 -6.02
N PHE A 103 -12.86 9.81 -5.62
CA PHE A 103 -12.06 9.87 -4.40
C PHE A 103 -12.92 9.63 -3.15
N GLU A 104 -14.09 10.24 -3.08
CA GLU A 104 -15.01 10.04 -1.95
C GLU A 104 -15.51 8.59 -1.88
N ASN A 105 -15.79 7.98 -3.03
CA ASN A 105 -16.17 6.57 -3.10
C ASN A 105 -15.04 5.66 -2.64
N TYR A 106 -13.82 5.95 -3.08
CA TYR A 106 -12.63 5.22 -2.66
C TYR A 106 -12.43 5.30 -1.14
N LYS A 107 -12.53 6.49 -0.57
CA LYS A 107 -12.38 6.71 0.87
C LYS A 107 -13.42 5.93 1.67
N SER A 108 -14.66 5.98 1.23
CA SER A 108 -15.76 5.26 1.89
C SER A 108 -15.51 3.76 1.90
N LEU A 109 -15.05 3.22 0.76
CA LEU A 109 -14.71 1.81 0.65
C LEU A 109 -13.55 1.44 1.57
N PHE A 110 -12.50 2.26 1.59
CA PHE A 110 -11.35 2.04 2.47
C PHE A 110 -11.77 2.02 3.95
N GLU A 111 -12.57 2.98 4.38
CA GLU A 111 -13.03 3.06 5.77
C GLU A 111 -13.84 1.82 6.18
N LEU A 112 -14.68 1.33 5.27
CA LEU A 112 -15.45 0.11 5.52
C LEU A 112 -14.52 -1.10 5.66
N MET A 113 -13.56 -1.23 4.76
CA MET A 113 -12.60 -2.34 4.78
C MET A 113 -11.71 -2.28 6.02
N GLU A 114 -11.21 -1.09 6.36
CA GLU A 114 -10.37 -0.90 7.55
C GLU A 114 -11.08 -1.35 8.82
N SER A 115 -12.39 -1.12 8.91
CA SER A 115 -13.18 -1.51 10.08
C SER A 115 -13.26 -3.03 10.28
N LYS A 116 -12.89 -3.83 9.29
CA LYS A 116 -13.00 -5.29 9.30
C LYS A 116 -11.67 -6.02 9.49
N VAL A 117 -10.58 -5.32 9.60
CA VAL A 117 -9.25 -5.91 9.78
C VAL A 117 -8.54 -5.31 10.98
N GLU A 118 -7.57 -6.04 11.50
CA GLU A 118 -6.75 -5.56 12.59
C GLU A 118 -5.57 -4.72 12.06
N ALA A 119 -5.27 -3.64 12.78
CA ALA A 119 -4.09 -2.83 12.49
C ALA A 119 -2.80 -3.63 12.75
N PRO A 120 -1.68 -3.27 12.09
CA PRO A 120 -0.40 -3.88 12.40
C PRO A 120 -0.02 -3.67 13.87
N ASP A 121 0.71 -4.62 14.43
CA ASP A 121 1.24 -4.50 15.80
C ASP A 121 2.31 -3.40 15.87
N LEU A 122 3.08 -3.25 14.78
CA LEU A 122 4.14 -2.24 14.70
C LEU A 122 4.19 -1.69 13.29
N LEU A 123 4.23 -0.36 13.17
CA LEU A 123 4.44 0.32 11.89
C LEU A 123 5.79 1.01 11.95
N ILE A 124 6.67 0.65 11.00
CA ILE A 124 7.97 1.28 10.83
C ILE A 124 7.91 2.17 9.61
N TYR A 125 8.12 3.46 9.80
CA TYR A 125 8.14 4.41 8.69
C TYR A 125 9.58 4.79 8.37
N LEU A 126 10.03 4.44 7.15
CA LEU A 126 11.34 4.80 6.66
C LEU A 126 11.28 6.16 5.98
N ARG A 127 12.03 7.09 6.51
CA ARG A 127 12.13 8.43 5.96
C ARG A 127 13.47 8.61 5.28
N SER A 128 13.43 8.86 3.96
CA SER A 128 14.64 9.21 3.22
C SER A 128 14.88 10.71 3.27
N SER A 129 16.15 11.10 3.43
CA SER A 129 16.56 12.50 3.30
C SER A 129 16.67 12.92 1.83
N ASP A 130 16.55 11.99 0.89
CA ASP A 130 16.59 12.29 -0.54
C ASP A 130 15.27 12.92 -0.97
N ARG A 131 15.34 14.22 -1.25
CA ARG A 131 14.17 15.01 -1.68
C ARG A 131 13.69 14.66 -3.09
N LYS A 132 14.43 13.81 -3.82
CA LYS A 132 14.04 13.36 -5.15
C LYS A 132 13.09 12.17 -5.11
N SER A 133 12.85 11.58 -3.94
CA SER A 133 11.86 10.54 -3.75
C SER A 133 10.48 11.14 -3.86
N VAL A 134 10.00 11.29 -5.07
CA VAL A 134 8.64 11.72 -5.34
C VAL A 134 7.83 10.47 -5.62
N VAL A 135 6.71 10.41 -4.99
CA VAL A 135 5.78 9.30 -5.18
C VAL A 135 5.22 9.29 -6.57
#